data_b5ff72775e8a4ede7467dac44a0284ae
#
_entry.id   b5ff72775e8a4ede7467dac44a0284ae
#
_cell.length_a   1.000
_cell.length_b   1.000
_cell.length_c   1.000
_cell.angle_alpha   90.00
_cell.angle_beta   90.00
_cell.angle_gamma   90.00
#
_symmetry.space_group_name_H-M   'P 1'
#
loop_
_entity.id
_entity.type
_entity.pdbx_description
1 polymer ?
#
loop_
_entity_poly.entity_id
_entity_poly.type
_entity_poly.pdbx_seq_one_letter_code
_entity_poly.pdbx_strand_id
1 'polypeptide(L)'
;TKEGKALSVPEDQLPVVLPEEIEFKGISSPIKSMEEFINTDAPDGSGSGERETDTFDTFFESSWYFARYCCPDNNKVMTDERANYWLPVDQYIGGVEHAILHLLYARFFHKLMRDLGLLKCDEPFTNLLTQGMVLKDGAKMSKSKGNTVDPQSLIDEYGADTVRLFMMFASPPEQSLEWKDEGVEGAHRFLKRLWKFASAHINEGKSPTLNNASMTDVQKELRRKIHTTINKVNDDIGRRYTFNTAIAAVMEMINALSRCELKNDNDHAIMREGVETAILLLSPIVPHITDALWVELGHSEPLIDAIWPKSDPDALEQNEIEMVVQINGKLRGKITVAKNAEQKQIENQAVEDEKVKRNLEGKTIKKIIVIPRSEERRVGKECPLLC
;
A
#
# COMPACT_ATOMS: atom_id res chain seq x y z
N THR A 1 15.53 18.70 47.29
CA THR A 1 16.03 19.06 48.63
C THR A 1 14.90 19.48 49.54
N LYS A 2 15.16 19.53 50.81
CA LYS A 2 14.20 20.06 51.80
C LYS A 2 13.72 21.50 51.53
N GLU A 3 14.53 22.25 50.81
CA GLU A 3 14.23 23.62 50.38
C GLU A 3 13.45 23.69 49.08
N GLY A 4 13.05 22.55 48.49
CA GLY A 4 12.30 22.46 47.24
C GLY A 4 13.18 22.67 45.98
N LYS A 5 14.49 22.59 46.07
CA LYS A 5 15.39 22.67 44.92
C LYS A 5 15.43 21.33 44.21
N ALA A 6 15.12 21.31 42.92
CA ALA A 6 15.29 20.12 42.06
C ALA A 6 16.76 19.98 41.66
N LEU A 7 17.33 18.79 41.82
CA LEU A 7 18.68 18.43 41.43
C LEU A 7 18.66 17.18 40.56
N SER A 8 19.53 17.13 39.54
CA SER A 8 19.75 15.95 38.75
C SER A 8 20.55 14.90 39.53
N VAL A 9 20.27 13.62 39.32
CA VAL A 9 21.10 12.52 39.81
C VAL A 9 22.44 12.58 39.07
N PRO A 10 23.58 12.48 39.81
CA PRO A 10 24.92 12.45 39.21
C PRO A 10 25.07 11.24 38.26
N GLU A 11 25.91 11.38 37.22
CA GLU A 11 26.14 10.35 36.23
C GLU A 11 26.68 9.04 36.82
N ASP A 12 27.49 9.13 37.85
CA ASP A 12 28.06 7.95 38.54
C ASP A 12 27.06 7.20 39.41
N GLN A 13 25.85 7.76 39.60
CA GLN A 13 24.72 7.13 40.31
C GLN A 13 23.61 6.66 39.38
N LEU A 14 23.82 6.73 38.08
CA LEU A 14 22.88 6.23 37.08
C LEU A 14 23.17 4.74 36.77
N PRO A 15 22.16 3.95 36.42
CA PRO A 15 20.74 4.27 36.37
C PRO A 15 20.05 4.31 37.74
N VAL A 16 19.01 5.12 37.89
CA VAL A 16 18.12 5.00 39.04
C VAL A 16 17.24 3.78 38.84
N VAL A 17 17.50 2.72 39.60
CA VAL A 17 16.77 1.45 39.49
C VAL A 17 15.47 1.54 40.23
N LEU A 18 14.37 1.24 39.53
CA LEU A 18 13.03 1.15 40.13
C LEU A 18 12.89 -0.13 40.95
N PRO A 19 12.11 -0.12 42.04
CA PRO A 19 11.84 -1.34 42.81
C PRO A 19 11.12 -2.39 41.95
N GLU A 20 11.57 -3.64 42.02
CA GLU A 20 10.94 -4.75 41.29
C GLU A 20 9.84 -5.43 42.10
N GLU A 21 10.00 -5.50 43.43
CA GLU A 21 9.01 -6.09 44.32
C GLU A 21 8.02 -5.00 44.80
N ILE A 22 6.86 -4.93 44.17
CA ILE A 22 5.87 -3.89 44.41
C ILE A 22 4.53 -4.51 44.79
N GLU A 23 3.99 -4.13 45.94
CA GLU A 23 2.61 -4.42 46.32
C GLU A 23 1.66 -3.33 45.83
N PHE A 24 0.73 -3.67 44.95
CA PHE A 24 -0.30 -2.74 44.48
C PHE A 24 -1.42 -2.57 45.56
N LYS A 25 -1.41 -1.44 46.23
CA LYS A 25 -2.41 -1.06 47.25
C LYS A 25 -3.26 0.13 46.76
N GLY A 26 -4.23 -0.15 45.89
CA GLY A 26 -5.16 0.89 45.42
C GLY A 26 -4.83 1.46 44.05
N ILE A 27 -5.23 2.72 43.78
CA ILE A 27 -5.17 3.38 42.45
C ILE A 27 -3.90 4.23 42.28
N SER A 28 -3.22 4.59 43.37
CA SER A 28 -2.00 5.43 43.33
C SER A 28 -0.76 4.62 42.97
N SER A 29 0.22 5.29 42.38
CA SER A 29 1.53 4.68 42.07
C SER A 29 2.15 4.12 43.38
N PRO A 30 2.54 2.85 43.41
CA PRO A 30 3.16 2.24 44.60
C PRO A 30 4.44 2.93 45.04
N ILE A 31 5.23 3.44 44.10
CA ILE A 31 6.49 4.13 44.37
C ILE A 31 6.28 5.34 45.30
N LYS A 32 5.13 6.02 45.21
CA LYS A 32 4.78 7.16 46.09
C LYS A 32 4.64 6.83 47.54
N SER A 33 4.59 5.55 47.91
CA SER A 33 4.49 5.07 49.30
C SER A 33 5.71 4.33 49.80
N MET A 34 6.78 4.23 48.97
CA MET A 34 7.99 3.48 49.33
C MET A 34 9.06 4.42 49.86
N GLU A 35 9.09 4.59 51.20
CA GLU A 35 10.06 5.48 51.85
C GLU A 35 11.51 5.14 51.53
N GLU A 36 11.84 3.86 51.39
CA GLU A 36 13.15 3.37 50.99
C GLU A 36 13.59 3.78 49.60
N PHE A 37 12.64 3.99 48.70
CA PHE A 37 12.92 4.54 47.37
C PHE A 37 12.94 6.07 47.38
N ILE A 38 11.99 6.69 48.09
CA ILE A 38 11.81 8.15 48.09
C ILE A 38 13.02 8.85 48.76
N ASN A 39 13.41 8.37 49.97
CA ASN A 39 14.42 9.02 50.74
C ASN A 39 15.83 8.80 50.15
N THR A 40 16.56 9.86 49.94
CA THR A 40 17.93 9.84 49.40
C THR A 40 18.76 11.00 49.97
N ASP A 41 20.04 10.96 49.76
CA ASP A 41 20.90 12.11 50.03
C ASP A 41 20.89 13.06 48.82
N ALA A 42 20.87 14.37 49.09
CA ALA A 42 20.95 15.39 48.04
C ALA A 42 22.35 15.39 47.41
N PRO A 43 22.43 15.35 46.04
CA PRO A 43 23.72 15.25 45.36
C PRO A 43 24.70 16.42 45.60
N ASP A 44 24.16 17.56 45.99
CA ASP A 44 24.96 18.77 46.31
C ASP A 44 25.47 18.79 47.76
N GLY A 45 25.22 17.73 48.52
CA GLY A 45 25.66 17.64 49.93
C GLY A 45 24.83 18.48 50.92
N SER A 46 23.67 19.03 50.50
CA SER A 46 22.80 19.85 51.33
C SER A 46 21.98 19.04 52.39
N GLY A 47 22.17 17.73 52.42
CA GLY A 47 21.53 16.82 53.38
C GLY A 47 20.55 15.87 52.71
N SER A 48 19.46 15.50 53.42
CA SER A 48 18.47 14.58 52.89
C SER A 48 17.59 15.22 51.79
N GLY A 49 17.25 14.44 50.77
CA GLY A 49 16.34 14.78 49.67
C GLY A 49 15.29 13.71 49.45
N GLU A 50 14.38 14.00 48.58
CA GLU A 50 13.37 13.04 48.11
C GLU A 50 13.50 12.82 46.63
N ARG A 51 13.48 11.54 46.15
CA ARG A 51 13.43 11.23 44.74
C ARG A 51 12.09 11.59 44.15
N GLU A 52 12.10 12.01 42.89
CA GLU A 52 10.91 12.12 42.08
C GLU A 52 10.23 10.75 41.96
N THR A 53 8.92 10.72 42.15
CA THR A 53 8.10 9.51 42.09
C THR A 53 7.10 9.49 40.95
N ASP A 54 6.98 10.58 40.20
CA ASP A 54 6.23 10.60 38.96
C ASP A 54 7.07 9.95 37.86
N THR A 55 6.47 9.03 37.15
CA THR A 55 7.10 8.41 35.97
C THR A 55 6.81 9.24 34.73
N PHE A 56 7.64 9.06 33.70
CA PHE A 56 7.37 9.65 32.41
C PHE A 56 6.04 9.20 31.83
N ASP A 57 5.52 10.00 30.91
CA ASP A 57 4.36 9.63 30.10
C ASP A 57 4.60 8.29 29.38
N THR A 58 3.53 7.50 29.19
CA THR A 58 3.61 6.18 28.55
C THR A 58 4.15 6.21 27.11
N PHE A 59 4.08 7.37 26.44
CA PHE A 59 4.64 7.56 25.09
C PHE A 59 6.12 7.94 25.08
N PHE A 60 6.76 8.13 26.23
CA PHE A 60 8.16 8.57 26.30
C PHE A 60 9.10 7.59 25.60
N GLU A 61 9.08 6.32 26.00
CA GLU A 61 9.96 5.29 25.39
C GLU A 61 9.61 5.03 23.92
N SER A 62 8.33 5.06 23.56
CA SER A 62 7.92 4.90 22.17
C SER A 62 8.27 6.11 21.28
N SER A 63 8.74 7.22 21.87
CA SER A 63 9.09 8.42 21.13
C SER A 63 10.40 8.29 20.33
N TRP A 64 11.26 7.35 20.69
CA TRP A 64 12.57 7.20 20.08
C TRP A 64 12.99 5.75 19.79
N TYR A 65 12.09 4.77 20.00
CA TYR A 65 12.39 3.34 19.82
C TYR A 65 12.97 3.01 18.44
N PHE A 66 12.54 3.70 17.39
CA PHE A 66 13.03 3.51 16.02
C PHE A 66 14.53 3.90 15.90
N ALA A 67 14.99 4.90 16.64
CA ALA A 67 16.41 5.23 16.72
C ALA A 67 17.19 4.17 17.51
N ARG A 68 16.61 3.68 18.61
CA ARG A 68 17.19 2.59 19.42
C ARG A 68 17.34 1.30 18.63
N TYR A 69 16.37 0.97 17.78
CA TYR A 69 16.41 -0.23 16.93
C TYR A 69 17.58 -0.24 15.94
N CYS A 70 18.14 0.91 15.59
CA CYS A 70 19.32 0.98 14.75
C CYS A 70 20.60 0.46 15.45
N CYS A 71 20.61 0.44 16.78
CA CYS A 71 21.75 0.04 17.61
C CYS A 71 21.30 -0.73 18.88
N PRO A 72 20.58 -1.86 18.74
CA PRO A 72 19.91 -2.54 19.86
C PRO A 72 20.88 -3.15 20.89
N ASP A 73 22.09 -3.47 20.47
CA ASP A 73 23.16 -4.06 21.27
C ASP A 73 24.01 -3.02 22.03
N ASN A 74 23.79 -1.72 21.81
CA ASN A 74 24.52 -0.69 22.52
C ASN A 74 23.95 -0.50 23.93
N ASN A 75 24.72 -0.80 24.95
CA ASN A 75 24.33 -0.69 26.37
C ASN A 75 24.99 0.47 27.12
N LYS A 76 25.67 1.38 26.39
CA LYS A 76 26.40 2.50 27.01
C LYS A 76 25.77 3.86 26.69
N VAL A 77 25.18 4.00 25.49
CA VAL A 77 24.59 5.25 25.02
C VAL A 77 23.24 5.01 24.38
N MET A 78 22.40 6.03 24.27
CA MET A 78 21.06 5.94 23.68
C MET A 78 21.12 5.51 22.21
N THR A 79 21.99 6.15 21.44
CA THR A 79 22.19 5.90 19.99
C THR A 79 23.67 6.00 19.65
N ASP A 80 24.07 5.41 18.52
CA ASP A 80 25.41 5.57 17.93
C ASP A 80 25.30 5.89 16.42
N GLU A 81 26.45 5.93 15.72
CA GLU A 81 26.50 6.32 14.29
C GLU A 81 25.61 5.46 13.37
N ARG A 82 25.24 4.26 13.79
CA ARG A 82 24.29 3.41 13.02
C ARG A 82 22.91 4.07 12.92
N ALA A 83 22.47 4.80 13.95
CA ALA A 83 21.23 5.57 13.87
C ALA A 83 21.29 6.65 12.79
N ASN A 84 22.43 7.33 12.63
CA ASN A 84 22.63 8.33 11.58
C ASN A 84 22.69 7.75 10.16
N TYR A 85 23.02 6.45 10.03
CA TYR A 85 22.98 5.76 8.75
C TYR A 85 21.54 5.35 8.33
N TRP A 86 20.75 4.86 9.29
CA TRP A 86 19.41 4.31 9.02
C TRP A 86 18.29 5.36 9.05
N LEU A 87 18.49 6.47 9.78
CA LEU A 87 17.48 7.53 9.88
C LEU A 87 17.70 8.62 8.82
N PRO A 88 16.61 9.29 8.37
CA PRO A 88 15.22 9.13 8.80
C PRO A 88 14.60 7.82 8.32
N VAL A 89 13.56 7.34 9.02
CA VAL A 89 12.77 6.17 8.59
C VAL A 89 12.10 6.46 7.25
N ASP A 90 12.27 5.59 6.25
CA ASP A 90 11.77 5.82 4.89
C ASP A 90 10.24 5.86 4.83
N GLN A 91 9.57 4.94 5.53
CA GLN A 91 8.12 4.83 5.58
C GLN A 91 7.66 4.49 6.99
N TYR A 92 6.85 5.35 7.59
CA TYR A 92 6.25 5.14 8.89
C TYR A 92 4.74 4.98 8.77
N ILE A 93 4.19 3.89 9.33
CA ILE A 93 2.78 3.52 9.16
C ILE A 93 2.14 3.36 10.54
N GLY A 94 0.98 3.99 10.75
CA GLY A 94 0.25 3.88 12.01
C GLY A 94 -1.17 4.44 11.90
N GLY A 95 -1.98 4.22 12.94
CA GLY A 95 -3.34 4.72 13.00
C GLY A 95 -3.40 6.24 13.14
N VAL A 96 -4.42 6.85 12.56
CA VAL A 96 -4.65 8.31 12.61
C VAL A 96 -4.80 8.84 14.05
N GLU A 97 -5.22 8.00 15.00
CA GLU A 97 -5.35 8.35 16.43
C GLU A 97 -4.02 8.75 17.08
N HIS A 98 -2.89 8.33 16.50
CA HIS A 98 -1.56 8.65 17.01
C HIS A 98 -1.03 10.02 16.56
N ALA A 99 -1.75 10.75 15.73
CA ALA A 99 -1.32 12.04 15.19
C ALA A 99 -1.01 13.08 16.29
N ILE A 100 -1.83 13.13 17.36
CA ILE A 100 -1.66 14.08 18.47
C ILE A 100 -0.76 13.50 19.56
N LEU A 101 -0.82 12.21 19.83
CA LEU A 101 -0.07 11.55 20.91
C LEU A 101 1.32 11.14 20.43
N HIS A 102 1.47 9.88 20.02
CA HIS A 102 2.75 9.30 19.66
C HIS A 102 3.55 10.10 18.62
N LEU A 103 2.93 10.56 17.54
CA LEU A 103 3.65 11.28 16.48
C LEU A 103 4.15 12.65 16.93
N LEU A 104 3.39 13.35 17.79
CA LEU A 104 3.84 14.62 18.38
C LEU A 104 5.07 14.41 19.26
N TYR A 105 5.02 13.41 20.16
CA TYR A 105 6.14 13.05 21.02
C TYR A 105 7.35 12.59 20.21
N ALA A 106 7.16 11.73 19.21
CA ALA A 106 8.24 11.22 18.36
C ALA A 106 8.99 12.36 17.66
N ARG A 107 8.26 13.32 17.06
CA ARG A 107 8.89 14.49 16.42
C ARG A 107 9.57 15.41 17.41
N PHE A 108 8.93 15.71 18.53
CA PHE A 108 9.50 16.57 19.57
C PHE A 108 10.78 15.96 20.14
N PHE A 109 10.74 14.68 20.51
CA PHE A 109 11.89 14.00 21.11
C PHE A 109 13.03 13.83 20.11
N HIS A 110 12.73 13.54 18.86
CA HIS A 110 13.72 13.48 17.79
C HIS A 110 14.47 14.81 17.61
N LYS A 111 13.73 15.93 17.60
CA LYS A 111 14.33 17.28 17.49
C LYS A 111 15.20 17.60 18.71
N LEU A 112 14.78 17.20 19.90
CA LEU A 112 15.58 17.33 21.10
C LEU A 112 16.88 16.52 21.01
N MET A 113 16.82 15.27 20.57
CA MET A 113 18.01 14.42 20.35
C MET A 113 18.95 15.01 19.29
N ARG A 114 18.40 15.58 18.21
CA ARG A 114 19.18 16.31 17.20
C ARG A 114 19.91 17.52 17.81
N ASP A 115 19.20 18.35 18.57
CA ASP A 115 19.76 19.56 19.17
C ASP A 115 20.84 19.24 20.22
N LEU A 116 20.78 18.07 20.84
CA LEU A 116 21.81 17.51 21.71
C LEU A 116 22.94 16.81 20.94
N GLY A 117 22.91 16.77 19.62
CA GLY A 117 23.93 16.15 18.78
C GLY A 117 23.90 14.62 18.73
N LEU A 118 22.85 13.98 19.23
CA LEU A 118 22.69 12.52 19.21
C LEU A 118 22.23 12.00 17.85
N LEU A 119 21.52 12.82 17.09
CA LEU A 119 21.03 12.52 15.74
C LEU A 119 21.36 13.68 14.79
N LYS A 120 21.44 13.39 13.47
CA LYS A 120 21.81 14.38 12.45
C LYS A 120 20.62 14.84 11.60
N CYS A 121 19.61 14.01 11.40
CA CYS A 121 18.44 14.35 10.57
C CYS A 121 17.42 15.22 11.32
N ASP A 122 16.71 16.08 10.58
CA ASP A 122 15.77 17.05 11.14
C ASP A 122 14.42 16.44 11.53
N GLU A 123 13.97 15.45 10.80
CA GLU A 123 12.68 14.78 11.00
C GLU A 123 12.88 13.27 11.13
N PRO A 124 12.09 12.59 11.97
CA PRO A 124 12.25 11.15 12.19
C PRO A 124 11.80 10.29 11.01
N PHE A 125 10.87 10.79 10.19
CA PHE A 125 10.21 10.03 9.13
C PHE A 125 10.24 10.81 7.81
N THR A 126 10.61 10.13 6.71
CA THR A 126 10.54 10.69 5.35
C THR A 126 9.12 10.71 4.83
N ASN A 127 8.40 9.59 5.00
CA ASN A 127 7.00 9.45 4.61
C ASN A 127 6.18 8.92 5.78
N LEU A 128 5.00 9.48 5.95
CA LEU A 128 4.04 9.07 6.95
C LEU A 128 2.75 8.60 6.26
N LEU A 129 2.32 7.38 6.55
CA LEU A 129 1.02 6.86 6.13
C LEU A 129 0.13 6.68 7.36
N THR A 130 -0.88 7.52 7.48
CA THR A 130 -1.88 7.42 8.55
C THR A 130 -3.03 6.52 8.12
N GLN A 131 -3.23 5.43 8.89
CA GLN A 131 -4.27 4.46 8.59
C GLN A 131 -5.61 4.85 9.19
N GLY A 132 -6.68 4.58 8.42
CA GLY A 132 -8.05 4.66 8.91
C GLY A 132 -8.37 3.57 9.94
N MET A 133 -9.53 3.69 10.59
CA MET A 133 -9.96 2.75 11.62
C MET A 133 -10.56 1.49 11.03
N VAL A 134 -10.31 0.34 11.67
CA VAL A 134 -11.06 -0.88 11.38
C VAL A 134 -12.33 -0.87 12.24
N LEU A 135 -13.46 -0.94 11.56
CA LEU A 135 -14.79 -0.92 12.14
C LEU A 135 -15.44 -2.31 12.04
N LYS A 136 -16.28 -2.63 13.01
CA LYS A 136 -17.21 -3.76 12.93
C LYS A 136 -18.58 -3.29 13.42
N ASP A 137 -19.60 -3.55 12.62
CA ASP A 137 -20.98 -3.09 12.88
C ASP A 137 -21.05 -1.56 13.09
N GLY A 138 -20.32 -0.80 12.27
CA GLY A 138 -20.26 0.67 12.30
C GLY A 138 -19.52 1.27 13.50
N ALA A 139 -18.87 0.45 14.33
CA ALA A 139 -18.15 0.91 15.52
C ALA A 139 -16.68 0.52 15.50
N LYS A 140 -15.80 1.38 16.06
CA LYS A 140 -14.39 1.04 16.27
C LYS A 140 -14.28 -0.26 17.07
N MET A 141 -13.47 -1.20 16.58
CA MET A 141 -13.16 -2.42 17.32
C MET A 141 -12.44 -2.10 18.62
N SER A 142 -12.91 -2.68 19.72
CA SER A 142 -12.25 -2.59 21.01
C SER A 142 -12.56 -3.81 21.89
N LYS A 143 -11.60 -4.20 22.71
CA LYS A 143 -11.78 -5.30 23.67
C LYS A 143 -12.93 -5.03 24.66
N SER A 144 -13.10 -3.76 25.09
CA SER A 144 -14.16 -3.35 26.01
C SER A 144 -15.56 -3.48 25.43
N LYS A 145 -15.71 -3.39 24.11
CA LYS A 145 -17.00 -3.56 23.41
C LYS A 145 -17.26 -5.00 22.99
N GLY A 146 -16.25 -5.89 23.06
CA GLY A 146 -16.38 -7.27 22.63
C GLY A 146 -16.58 -7.46 21.12
N ASN A 147 -16.31 -6.42 20.29
CA ASN A 147 -16.49 -6.44 18.84
C ASN A 147 -15.17 -6.62 18.08
N THR A 148 -14.14 -7.17 18.74
CA THR A 148 -12.87 -7.50 18.08
C THR A 148 -13.01 -8.78 17.27
N VAL A 149 -12.34 -8.83 16.12
CA VAL A 149 -12.19 -10.04 15.30
C VAL A 149 -10.82 -10.62 15.58
N ASP A 150 -10.79 -11.91 15.95
CA ASP A 150 -9.55 -12.66 16.00
C ASP A 150 -9.22 -13.17 14.59
N PRO A 151 -8.13 -12.70 13.96
CA PRO A 151 -7.76 -13.15 12.64
C PRO A 151 -7.36 -14.64 12.60
N GLN A 152 -7.01 -15.26 13.75
CA GLN A 152 -6.53 -16.63 13.77
C GLN A 152 -7.58 -17.62 13.27
N SER A 153 -8.82 -17.50 13.68
CA SER A 153 -9.91 -18.35 13.21
C SER A 153 -10.11 -18.30 11.69
N LEU A 154 -9.96 -17.10 11.11
CA LEU A 154 -10.05 -16.90 9.66
C LEU A 154 -8.81 -17.41 8.92
N ILE A 155 -7.64 -17.31 9.53
CA ILE A 155 -6.40 -17.88 8.99
C ILE A 155 -6.49 -19.40 8.95
N ASP A 156 -7.02 -20.03 10.00
CA ASP A 156 -7.20 -21.47 10.10
C ASP A 156 -8.22 -21.98 9.07
N GLU A 157 -9.27 -21.23 8.78
CA GLU A 157 -10.33 -21.61 7.83
C GLU A 157 -9.97 -21.29 6.38
N TYR A 158 -9.45 -20.09 6.10
CA TYR A 158 -9.26 -19.56 4.75
C TYR A 158 -7.80 -19.37 4.33
N GLY A 159 -6.85 -19.46 5.26
CA GLY A 159 -5.44 -19.19 5.04
C GLY A 159 -5.04 -17.71 5.18
N ALA A 160 -3.79 -17.47 5.54
CA ALA A 160 -3.25 -16.13 5.78
C ALA A 160 -3.35 -15.20 4.55
N ASP A 161 -3.10 -15.71 3.35
CA ASP A 161 -3.18 -14.92 2.11
C ASP A 161 -4.59 -14.40 1.85
N THR A 162 -5.62 -15.15 2.24
CA THR A 162 -7.01 -14.69 2.10
C THR A 162 -7.28 -13.48 3.00
N VAL A 163 -6.84 -13.53 4.25
CA VAL A 163 -7.02 -12.41 5.19
C VAL A 163 -6.24 -11.20 4.73
N ARG A 164 -4.99 -11.37 4.30
CA ARG A 164 -4.15 -10.30 3.74
C ARG A 164 -4.80 -9.65 2.52
N LEU A 165 -5.29 -10.47 1.58
CA LEU A 165 -5.96 -9.97 0.37
C LEU A 165 -7.22 -9.18 0.73
N PHE A 166 -8.04 -9.69 1.65
CA PHE A 166 -9.23 -8.98 2.10
C PHE A 166 -8.89 -7.61 2.68
N MET A 167 -7.93 -7.53 3.61
CA MET A 167 -7.54 -6.28 4.25
C MET A 167 -7.06 -5.24 3.24
N MET A 168 -6.26 -5.64 2.25
CA MET A 168 -5.72 -4.72 1.24
C MET A 168 -6.73 -4.37 0.13
N PHE A 169 -7.71 -5.23 -0.12
CA PHE A 169 -8.71 -5.03 -1.16
C PHE A 169 -9.91 -4.22 -0.70
N ALA A 170 -10.29 -4.34 0.58
CA ALA A 170 -11.53 -3.77 1.07
C ALA A 170 -11.55 -2.24 1.09
N SER A 171 -10.40 -1.59 1.38
CA SER A 171 -10.31 -0.13 1.45
C SER A 171 -8.87 0.35 1.24
N PRO A 172 -8.66 1.57 0.70
CA PRO A 172 -7.35 2.23 0.78
C PRO A 172 -6.93 2.38 2.25
N PRO A 173 -5.63 2.30 2.58
CA PRO A 173 -5.17 2.31 3.98
C PRO A 173 -5.54 3.57 4.76
N GLU A 174 -5.68 4.72 4.12
CA GLU A 174 -6.07 5.98 4.77
C GLU A 174 -7.56 6.06 5.12
N GLN A 175 -8.38 5.17 4.56
CA GLN A 175 -9.81 5.13 4.80
C GLN A 175 -10.17 4.08 5.86
N SER A 176 -11.29 4.31 6.55
CA SER A 176 -11.81 3.31 7.47
C SER A 176 -12.28 2.07 6.73
N LEU A 177 -11.96 0.91 7.28
CA LEU A 177 -12.36 -0.40 6.76
C LEU A 177 -13.50 -0.94 7.61
N GLU A 178 -14.63 -1.25 6.98
CA GLU A 178 -15.71 -2.00 7.62
C GLU A 178 -15.46 -3.50 7.45
N TRP A 179 -15.30 -4.20 8.55
CA TRP A 179 -15.11 -5.64 8.56
C TRP A 179 -16.39 -6.37 8.18
N LYS A 180 -16.33 -7.21 7.14
CA LYS A 180 -17.43 -8.05 6.68
C LYS A 180 -16.92 -9.45 6.30
N ASP A 181 -17.48 -10.47 6.91
CA ASP A 181 -17.05 -11.86 6.69
C ASP A 181 -17.25 -12.31 5.24
N GLU A 182 -18.30 -11.83 4.55
CA GLU A 182 -18.56 -12.12 3.12
C GLU A 182 -17.43 -11.59 2.22
N GLY A 183 -16.72 -10.54 2.64
CA GLY A 183 -15.55 -10.01 1.94
C GLY A 183 -14.36 -10.98 1.98
N VAL A 184 -14.18 -11.67 3.10
CA VAL A 184 -13.14 -12.71 3.27
C VAL A 184 -13.40 -13.88 2.33
N GLU A 185 -14.65 -14.37 2.27
CA GLU A 185 -15.03 -15.42 1.31
C GLU A 185 -14.81 -14.99 -0.15
N GLY A 186 -15.09 -13.71 -0.47
CA GLY A 186 -14.82 -13.14 -1.79
C GLY A 186 -13.34 -13.20 -2.17
N ALA A 187 -12.47 -12.85 -1.23
CA ALA A 187 -11.02 -12.95 -1.39
C ALA A 187 -10.57 -14.41 -1.59
N HIS A 188 -11.10 -15.35 -0.81
CA HIS A 188 -10.79 -16.78 -0.94
C HIS A 188 -11.20 -17.33 -2.31
N ARG A 189 -12.41 -16.99 -2.80
CA ARG A 189 -12.86 -17.37 -4.15
C ARG A 189 -11.92 -16.83 -5.24
N PHE A 190 -11.38 -15.63 -5.08
CA PHE A 190 -10.41 -15.09 -6.02
C PHE A 190 -9.10 -15.87 -6.01
N LEU A 191 -8.54 -16.21 -4.85
CA LEU A 191 -7.31 -17.02 -4.77
C LEU A 191 -7.49 -18.41 -5.38
N LYS A 192 -8.61 -19.07 -5.15
CA LYS A 192 -8.94 -20.35 -5.85
C LYS A 192 -9.00 -20.18 -7.37
N ARG A 193 -9.54 -19.06 -7.86
CA ARG A 193 -9.57 -18.77 -9.29
C ARG A 193 -8.19 -18.48 -9.87
N LEU A 194 -7.34 -17.72 -9.12
CA LEU A 194 -5.94 -17.49 -9.49
C LEU A 194 -5.19 -18.80 -9.61
N TRP A 195 -5.30 -19.68 -8.61
CA TRP A 195 -4.68 -21.01 -8.63
C TRP A 195 -5.11 -21.81 -9.86
N LYS A 196 -6.43 -21.91 -10.08
CA LYS A 196 -6.96 -22.64 -11.24
C LYS A 196 -6.47 -22.06 -12.57
N PHE A 197 -6.43 -20.75 -12.69
CA PHE A 197 -5.95 -20.05 -13.89
C PHE A 197 -4.49 -20.36 -14.19
N ALA A 198 -3.61 -20.23 -13.20
CA ALA A 198 -2.19 -20.51 -13.34
C ALA A 198 -1.91 -22.00 -13.59
N SER A 199 -2.53 -22.90 -12.79
CA SER A 199 -2.37 -24.35 -12.94
C SER A 199 -2.84 -24.87 -14.32
N ALA A 200 -3.87 -24.27 -14.90
CA ALA A 200 -4.31 -24.65 -16.24
C ALA A 200 -3.21 -24.42 -17.28
N HIS A 201 -2.54 -23.26 -17.22
CA HIS A 201 -1.41 -22.95 -18.09
C HIS A 201 -0.18 -23.83 -17.81
N ILE A 202 0.15 -24.05 -16.54
CA ILE A 202 1.28 -24.89 -16.12
C ILE A 202 1.11 -26.32 -16.64
N ASN A 203 -0.09 -26.89 -16.51
CA ASN A 203 -0.39 -28.26 -16.96
C ASN A 203 -0.30 -28.45 -18.48
N GLU A 204 -0.42 -27.38 -19.27
CA GLU A 204 -0.21 -27.44 -20.70
C GLU A 204 1.28 -27.61 -21.08
N GLY A 205 2.21 -27.24 -20.16
CA GLY A 205 3.65 -27.44 -20.31
C GLY A 205 4.28 -26.66 -21.45
N LYS A 206 3.57 -25.67 -22.01
CA LYS A 206 4.03 -24.87 -23.15
C LYS A 206 4.56 -23.51 -22.70
N SER A 207 5.79 -23.20 -23.06
CA SER A 207 6.42 -21.91 -22.81
C SER A 207 7.20 -21.44 -24.05
N PRO A 208 6.50 -21.18 -25.16
CA PRO A 208 7.15 -20.72 -26.40
C PRO A 208 7.64 -19.29 -26.26
N THR A 209 8.59 -18.91 -27.09
CA THR A 209 9.07 -17.53 -27.20
C THR A 209 8.05 -16.68 -27.97
N LEU A 210 7.75 -15.50 -27.47
CA LEU A 210 6.86 -14.54 -28.12
C LEU A 210 7.45 -14.03 -29.44
N ASN A 211 6.68 -14.09 -30.52
CA ASN A 211 7.03 -13.49 -31.80
C ASN A 211 6.20 -12.23 -32.06
N ASN A 212 6.78 -11.08 -31.73
CA ASN A 212 6.12 -9.77 -31.87
C ASN A 212 5.66 -9.47 -33.29
N ALA A 213 6.44 -9.91 -34.32
CA ALA A 213 6.17 -9.61 -35.73
C ALA A 213 4.90 -10.31 -36.25
N SER A 214 4.52 -11.44 -35.66
CA SER A 214 3.38 -12.24 -36.10
C SER A 214 2.14 -12.13 -35.20
N MET A 215 2.13 -11.21 -34.23
CA MET A 215 0.98 -11.02 -33.35
C MET A 215 -0.25 -10.47 -34.09
N THR A 216 -1.40 -11.07 -33.86
CA THR A 216 -2.69 -10.54 -34.23
C THR A 216 -3.08 -9.34 -33.39
N ASP A 217 -4.06 -8.54 -33.82
CA ASP A 217 -4.52 -7.38 -33.05
C ASP A 217 -5.12 -7.78 -31.71
N VAL A 218 -5.78 -8.94 -31.60
CA VAL A 218 -6.28 -9.50 -30.33
C VAL A 218 -5.10 -9.81 -29.38
N GLN A 219 -4.04 -10.40 -29.88
CA GLN A 219 -2.83 -10.72 -29.11
C GLN A 219 -2.13 -9.44 -28.63
N LYS A 220 -2.00 -8.44 -29.49
CA LYS A 220 -1.47 -7.12 -29.13
C LYS A 220 -2.30 -6.45 -28.03
N GLU A 221 -3.65 -6.55 -28.12
CA GLU A 221 -4.56 -5.99 -27.11
C GLU A 221 -4.39 -6.67 -25.75
N LEU A 222 -4.31 -8.02 -25.73
CA LEU A 222 -4.07 -8.77 -24.50
C LEU A 222 -2.71 -8.42 -23.89
N ARG A 223 -1.66 -8.36 -24.69
CA ARG A 223 -0.34 -7.95 -24.22
C ARG A 223 -0.33 -6.51 -23.70
N ARG A 224 -1.00 -5.60 -24.39
CA ARG A 224 -1.19 -4.22 -23.92
C ARG A 224 -1.94 -4.18 -22.57
N LYS A 225 -2.96 -5.02 -22.36
CA LYS A 225 -3.65 -5.12 -21.05
C LYS A 225 -2.69 -5.54 -19.95
N ILE A 226 -1.76 -6.49 -20.20
CA ILE A 226 -0.73 -6.89 -19.23
C ILE A 226 0.13 -5.68 -18.87
N HIS A 227 0.73 -5.00 -19.84
CA HIS A 227 1.68 -3.90 -19.59
C HIS A 227 1.02 -2.63 -19.04
N THR A 228 -0.24 -2.36 -19.42
CA THR A 228 -1.04 -1.30 -18.79
C THR A 228 -1.33 -1.63 -17.33
N THR A 229 -1.56 -2.90 -17.00
CA THR A 229 -1.75 -3.35 -15.61
C THR A 229 -0.48 -3.18 -14.80
N ILE A 230 0.70 -3.53 -15.34
CA ILE A 230 1.99 -3.28 -14.69
C ILE A 230 2.14 -1.80 -14.32
N ASN A 231 1.92 -0.88 -15.27
CA ASN A 231 2.02 0.56 -15.02
C ASN A 231 1.04 1.03 -13.95
N LYS A 232 -0.20 0.55 -14.03
CA LYS A 232 -1.22 0.92 -13.06
C LYS A 232 -0.88 0.45 -11.65
N VAL A 233 -0.44 -0.80 -11.51
CA VAL A 233 -0.05 -1.37 -10.20
C VAL A 233 1.17 -0.65 -9.65
N ASN A 234 2.15 -0.33 -10.50
CA ASN A 234 3.33 0.44 -10.09
C ASN A 234 2.94 1.83 -9.52
N ASP A 235 2.01 2.53 -10.16
CA ASP A 235 1.52 3.82 -9.65
C ASP A 235 0.68 3.66 -8.38
N ASP A 236 -0.22 2.69 -8.36
CA ASP A 236 -1.14 2.46 -7.26
C ASP A 236 -0.39 2.01 -5.97
N ILE A 237 0.61 1.14 -6.09
CA ILE A 237 1.41 0.65 -4.93
C ILE A 237 2.52 1.64 -4.58
N GLY A 238 3.32 2.08 -5.55
CA GLY A 238 4.55 2.83 -5.29
C GLY A 238 4.33 4.29 -4.94
N ARG A 239 3.22 4.89 -5.35
CA ARG A 239 2.96 6.33 -5.17
C ARG A 239 1.65 6.63 -4.45
N ARG A 240 0.56 5.92 -4.78
CA ARG A 240 -0.79 6.26 -4.33
C ARG A 240 -1.25 5.49 -3.12
N TYR A 241 -0.59 4.38 -2.80
CA TYR A 241 -0.98 3.43 -1.74
C TYR A 241 -2.43 2.94 -1.88
N THR A 242 -2.94 2.84 -3.12
CA THR A 242 -4.30 2.35 -3.41
C THR A 242 -4.27 0.86 -3.79
N PHE A 243 -3.99 0.01 -2.80
CA PHE A 243 -3.83 -1.43 -3.01
C PHE A 243 -5.08 -2.09 -3.58
N ASN A 244 -6.26 -1.62 -3.21
CA ASN A 244 -7.53 -2.11 -3.71
C ASN A 244 -7.67 -1.94 -5.23
N THR A 245 -7.24 -0.80 -5.80
CA THR A 245 -7.28 -0.57 -7.25
C THR A 245 -6.20 -1.34 -7.99
N ALA A 246 -5.03 -1.55 -7.37
CA ALA A 246 -3.99 -2.43 -7.89
C ALA A 246 -4.49 -3.88 -8.02
N ILE A 247 -5.08 -4.42 -6.96
CA ILE A 247 -5.66 -5.77 -6.96
C ILE A 247 -6.76 -5.88 -8.02
N ALA A 248 -7.67 -4.91 -8.10
CA ALA A 248 -8.73 -4.89 -9.10
C ALA A 248 -8.16 -4.93 -10.53
N ALA A 249 -7.10 -4.18 -10.82
CA ALA A 249 -6.45 -4.18 -12.13
C ALA A 249 -5.88 -5.56 -12.49
N VAL A 250 -5.26 -6.26 -11.54
CA VAL A 250 -4.79 -7.64 -11.76
C VAL A 250 -5.96 -8.60 -11.95
N MET A 251 -7.04 -8.47 -11.18
CA MET A 251 -8.26 -9.27 -11.38
C MET A 251 -8.85 -9.10 -12.80
N GLU A 252 -8.90 -7.86 -13.30
CA GLU A 252 -9.36 -7.56 -14.66
C GLU A 252 -8.44 -8.16 -15.73
N MET A 253 -7.12 -8.10 -15.54
CA MET A 253 -6.14 -8.71 -16.42
C MET A 253 -6.33 -10.23 -16.50
N ILE A 254 -6.42 -10.91 -15.35
CA ILE A 254 -6.70 -12.36 -15.29
C ILE A 254 -8.01 -12.70 -15.98
N ASN A 255 -9.07 -11.91 -15.78
CA ASN A 255 -10.35 -12.12 -16.43
C ASN A 255 -10.27 -11.96 -17.96
N ALA A 256 -9.46 -11.03 -18.46
CA ALA A 256 -9.24 -10.86 -19.91
C ALA A 256 -8.48 -12.06 -20.49
N LEU A 257 -7.39 -12.47 -19.85
CA LEU A 257 -6.58 -13.61 -20.26
C LEU A 257 -7.37 -14.94 -20.19
N SER A 258 -8.19 -15.15 -19.19
CA SER A 258 -9.01 -16.37 -19.04
C SER A 258 -10.05 -16.57 -20.14
N ARG A 259 -10.34 -15.55 -20.94
CA ARG A 259 -11.27 -15.63 -22.08
C ARG A 259 -10.54 -15.91 -23.41
N CYS A 260 -9.21 -15.90 -23.39
CA CYS A 260 -8.42 -16.14 -24.56
C CYS A 260 -8.42 -17.64 -24.89
N GLU A 261 -8.69 -17.98 -26.15
CA GLU A 261 -8.49 -19.33 -26.67
C GLU A 261 -7.04 -19.48 -27.10
N LEU A 262 -6.35 -20.50 -26.59
CA LEU A 262 -4.94 -20.77 -26.89
C LEU A 262 -4.84 -21.61 -28.17
N LYS A 263 -4.59 -20.96 -29.30
CA LYS A 263 -4.57 -21.59 -30.65
C LYS A 263 -3.19 -21.75 -31.23
N ASN A 264 -2.25 -20.91 -30.81
CA ASN A 264 -0.89 -20.87 -31.36
C ASN A 264 0.16 -20.50 -30.30
N ASP A 265 1.43 -20.53 -30.66
CA ASP A 265 2.53 -20.28 -29.76
C ASP A 265 2.52 -18.87 -29.16
N ASN A 266 2.10 -17.84 -29.90
CA ASN A 266 1.97 -16.48 -29.35
C ASN A 266 0.90 -16.40 -28.25
N ASP A 267 -0.22 -17.12 -28.39
CA ASP A 267 -1.25 -17.15 -27.34
C ASP A 267 -0.70 -17.77 -26.05
N HIS A 268 0.07 -18.86 -26.16
CA HIS A 268 0.74 -19.49 -25.01
C HIS A 268 1.82 -18.59 -24.40
N ALA A 269 2.61 -17.88 -25.23
CA ALA A 269 3.63 -16.94 -24.75
C ALA A 269 3.01 -15.77 -24.00
N ILE A 270 1.94 -15.17 -24.52
CA ILE A 270 1.22 -14.07 -23.85
C ILE A 270 0.54 -14.56 -22.55
N MET A 271 -0.01 -15.77 -22.57
CA MET A 271 -0.58 -16.40 -21.37
C MET A 271 0.50 -16.56 -20.29
N ARG A 272 1.67 -17.06 -20.65
CA ARG A 272 2.83 -17.20 -19.75
C ARG A 272 3.23 -15.84 -19.16
N GLU A 273 3.42 -14.83 -20.01
CA GLU A 273 3.74 -13.45 -19.59
C GLU A 273 2.70 -12.92 -18.62
N GLY A 274 1.41 -13.16 -18.88
CA GLY A 274 0.31 -12.71 -18.04
C GLY A 274 0.21 -13.42 -16.69
N VAL A 275 0.45 -14.74 -16.65
CA VAL A 275 0.46 -15.53 -15.40
C VAL A 275 1.64 -15.10 -14.53
N GLU A 276 2.85 -15.00 -15.06
CA GLU A 276 4.04 -14.54 -14.33
C GLU A 276 3.84 -13.11 -13.81
N THR A 277 3.30 -12.21 -14.64
CA THR A 277 2.99 -10.85 -14.25
C THR A 277 1.99 -10.81 -13.10
N ALA A 278 0.91 -11.61 -13.16
CA ALA A 278 -0.09 -11.65 -12.08
C ALA A 278 0.53 -12.13 -10.76
N ILE A 279 1.38 -13.14 -10.81
CA ILE A 279 2.10 -13.68 -9.65
C ILE A 279 3.03 -12.63 -9.05
N LEU A 280 3.87 -11.99 -9.87
CA LEU A 280 4.79 -10.94 -9.43
C LEU A 280 4.04 -9.74 -8.81
N LEU A 281 3.01 -9.24 -9.47
CA LEU A 281 2.26 -8.09 -8.98
C LEU A 281 1.47 -8.36 -7.69
N LEU A 282 1.07 -9.61 -7.46
CA LEU A 282 0.35 -10.02 -6.24
C LEU A 282 1.27 -10.50 -5.12
N SER A 283 2.55 -10.76 -5.39
CA SER A 283 3.48 -11.35 -4.42
C SER A 283 3.61 -10.57 -3.09
N PRO A 284 3.62 -9.23 -3.06
CA PRO A 284 3.66 -8.52 -1.78
C PRO A 284 2.38 -8.64 -0.95
N ILE A 285 1.26 -8.99 -1.61
CA ILE A 285 -0.07 -9.06 -1.01
C ILE A 285 -0.37 -10.48 -0.52
N VAL A 286 -0.15 -11.47 -1.38
CA VAL A 286 -0.45 -12.89 -1.14
C VAL A 286 0.77 -13.77 -1.39
N PRO A 287 1.80 -13.65 -0.54
CA PRO A 287 3.11 -14.23 -0.81
C PRO A 287 3.12 -15.74 -0.90
N HIS A 288 2.31 -16.47 -0.13
CA HIS A 288 2.39 -17.94 -0.08
C HIS A 288 1.87 -18.58 -1.37
N ILE A 289 0.68 -18.18 -1.83
CA ILE A 289 0.12 -18.73 -3.07
C ILE A 289 0.95 -18.34 -4.29
N THR A 290 1.48 -17.13 -4.31
CA THR A 290 2.29 -16.65 -5.43
C THR A 290 3.65 -17.34 -5.49
N ASP A 291 4.31 -17.58 -4.36
CA ASP A 291 5.57 -18.32 -4.31
C ASP A 291 5.36 -19.77 -4.74
N ALA A 292 4.31 -20.44 -4.25
CA ALA A 292 3.98 -21.80 -4.68
C ALA A 292 3.75 -21.89 -6.21
N LEU A 293 3.00 -20.96 -6.78
CA LEU A 293 2.77 -20.92 -8.23
C LEU A 293 4.05 -20.57 -9.02
N TRP A 294 4.94 -19.75 -8.47
CA TRP A 294 6.22 -19.41 -9.07
C TRP A 294 7.13 -20.63 -9.21
N VAL A 295 7.19 -21.45 -8.18
CA VAL A 295 7.91 -22.74 -8.22
C VAL A 295 7.29 -23.69 -9.23
N GLU A 296 5.97 -23.82 -9.27
CA GLU A 296 5.24 -24.68 -10.23
C GLU A 296 5.45 -24.22 -11.69
N LEU A 297 5.71 -22.93 -11.94
CA LEU A 297 6.08 -22.40 -13.25
C LEU A 297 7.51 -22.80 -13.67
N GLY A 298 8.29 -23.44 -12.79
CA GLY A 298 9.63 -23.94 -13.06
C GLY A 298 10.74 -22.94 -12.77
N HIS A 299 10.47 -21.86 -12.04
CA HIS A 299 11.53 -20.94 -11.59
C HIS A 299 12.32 -21.56 -10.43
N SER A 300 13.65 -21.48 -10.50
CA SER A 300 14.56 -22.01 -9.47
C SER A 300 14.86 -21.00 -8.35
N GLU A 301 14.79 -19.72 -8.67
CA GLU A 301 15.04 -18.63 -7.71
C GLU A 301 13.76 -18.31 -6.93
N PRO A 302 13.89 -18.00 -5.63
CA PRO A 302 12.73 -17.59 -4.81
C PRO A 302 12.01 -16.38 -5.39
N LEU A 303 10.70 -16.36 -5.30
CA LEU A 303 9.90 -15.23 -5.80
C LEU A 303 10.27 -13.89 -5.17
N ILE A 304 10.71 -13.89 -3.91
CA ILE A 304 11.13 -12.68 -3.20
C ILE A 304 12.36 -12.00 -3.83
N ASP A 305 13.21 -12.76 -4.53
CA ASP A 305 14.41 -12.26 -5.22
C ASP A 305 14.12 -11.91 -6.68
N ALA A 306 12.91 -12.19 -7.17
CA ALA A 306 12.52 -11.90 -8.54
C ALA A 306 12.44 -10.39 -8.80
N ILE A 307 12.83 -9.99 -10.01
CA ILE A 307 12.80 -8.58 -10.41
C ILE A 307 11.35 -8.14 -10.60
N TRP A 308 11.00 -7.03 -9.97
CA TRP A 308 9.68 -6.41 -10.13
C TRP A 308 9.42 -6.04 -11.60
N PRO A 309 8.23 -6.37 -12.16
CA PRO A 309 7.99 -6.24 -13.59
C PRO A 309 7.94 -4.78 -14.04
N LYS A 310 8.57 -4.53 -15.20
CA LYS A 310 8.52 -3.25 -15.90
C LYS A 310 7.67 -3.39 -17.15
N SER A 311 6.93 -2.35 -17.50
CA SER A 311 6.16 -2.35 -18.73
C SER A 311 7.07 -2.24 -19.94
N ASP A 312 6.74 -2.98 -21.01
CA ASP A 312 7.34 -2.85 -22.32
C ASP A 312 6.65 -1.69 -23.08
N PRO A 313 7.39 -0.64 -23.48
CA PRO A 313 6.83 0.46 -24.26
C PRO A 313 6.19 0.03 -25.57
N ASP A 314 6.77 -0.95 -26.25
CA ASP A 314 6.26 -1.43 -27.54
C ASP A 314 4.91 -2.12 -27.39
N ALA A 315 4.68 -2.81 -26.26
CA ALA A 315 3.38 -3.40 -25.94
C ALA A 315 2.29 -2.36 -25.61
N LEU A 316 2.69 -1.16 -25.24
CA LEU A 316 1.79 -0.04 -24.93
C LEU A 316 1.44 0.80 -26.16
N GLU A 317 2.11 0.60 -27.27
CA GLU A 317 1.79 1.32 -28.50
C GLU A 317 0.35 1.03 -28.94
N GLN A 318 -0.41 2.10 -29.15
CA GLN A 318 -1.75 2.07 -29.73
C GLN A 318 -1.69 2.68 -31.12
N ASN A 319 -2.03 1.90 -32.12
CA ASN A 319 -2.24 2.40 -33.47
C ASN A 319 -3.62 3.06 -33.61
N GLU A 320 -4.55 2.70 -32.72
CA GLU A 320 -5.92 3.20 -32.72
C GLU A 320 -6.31 3.75 -31.34
N ILE A 321 -7.14 4.76 -31.34
CA ILE A 321 -7.69 5.38 -30.12
C ILE A 321 -9.22 5.36 -30.18
N GLU A 322 -9.87 4.99 -29.06
CA GLU A 322 -11.30 5.15 -28.91
C GLU A 322 -11.64 6.60 -28.53
N MET A 323 -12.48 7.23 -29.32
CA MET A 323 -12.98 8.57 -29.08
C MET A 323 -14.48 8.56 -28.80
N VAL A 324 -14.86 9.30 -27.78
CA VAL A 324 -16.27 9.45 -27.37
C VAL A 324 -16.94 10.55 -28.19
N VAL A 325 -18.07 10.22 -28.82
CA VAL A 325 -18.86 11.21 -29.57
C VAL A 325 -20.03 11.70 -28.74
N GLN A 326 -20.07 13.05 -28.56
CA GLN A 326 -21.16 13.70 -27.85
C GLN A 326 -21.95 14.59 -28.83
N ILE A 327 -23.27 14.60 -28.68
CA ILE A 327 -24.17 15.53 -29.38
C ILE A 327 -24.86 16.39 -28.33
N ASN A 328 -24.66 17.71 -28.40
CA ASN A 328 -25.20 18.67 -27.44
C ASN A 328 -24.83 18.27 -25.96
N GLY A 329 -23.58 17.88 -25.73
CA GLY A 329 -23.05 17.51 -24.39
C GLY A 329 -23.50 16.14 -23.87
N LYS A 330 -24.27 15.35 -24.65
CA LYS A 330 -24.68 14.00 -24.24
C LYS A 330 -23.96 12.93 -25.06
N LEU A 331 -23.40 11.93 -24.38
CA LEU A 331 -22.76 10.77 -25.00
C LEU A 331 -23.74 10.05 -25.96
N ARG A 332 -23.33 9.85 -27.22
CA ARG A 332 -24.15 9.22 -28.25
C ARG A 332 -23.47 8.11 -29.03
N GLY A 333 -22.16 8.04 -29.00
CA GLY A 333 -21.40 6.99 -29.66
C GLY A 333 -19.95 6.95 -29.20
N LYS A 334 -19.24 5.93 -29.67
CA LYS A 334 -17.81 5.76 -29.54
C LYS A 334 -17.29 5.31 -30.90
N ILE A 335 -16.23 5.93 -31.37
CA ILE A 335 -15.56 5.60 -32.62
C ILE A 335 -14.11 5.22 -32.36
N THR A 336 -13.58 4.29 -33.13
CA THR A 336 -12.17 3.92 -33.09
C THR A 336 -11.44 4.53 -34.28
N VAL A 337 -10.47 5.35 -34.05
CA VAL A 337 -9.72 6.07 -35.08
C VAL A 337 -8.23 5.80 -34.96
N ALA A 338 -7.48 5.87 -36.07
CA ALA A 338 -6.03 5.77 -36.00
C ALA A 338 -5.44 6.90 -35.11
N LYS A 339 -4.39 6.61 -34.33
CA LYS A 339 -3.74 7.57 -33.40
C LYS A 339 -3.28 8.84 -34.11
N ASN A 340 -2.87 8.69 -35.36
CA ASN A 340 -2.40 9.77 -36.25
C ASN A 340 -3.45 10.20 -37.30
N ALA A 341 -4.74 9.84 -37.10
CA ALA A 341 -5.80 10.23 -37.99
C ALA A 341 -5.92 11.76 -38.04
N GLU A 342 -6.06 12.31 -39.26
CA GLU A 342 -6.33 13.73 -39.44
C GLU A 342 -7.70 14.11 -38.89
N GLN A 343 -7.85 15.35 -38.40
CA GLN A 343 -9.10 15.85 -37.83
C GLN A 343 -10.30 15.55 -38.74
N LYS A 344 -10.14 15.77 -40.06
CA LYS A 344 -11.20 15.58 -41.05
C LYS A 344 -11.65 14.11 -41.18
N GLN A 345 -10.71 13.14 -40.98
CA GLN A 345 -11.02 11.74 -40.96
C GLN A 345 -11.83 11.38 -39.70
N ILE A 346 -11.42 11.90 -38.54
CA ILE A 346 -12.13 11.73 -37.27
C ILE A 346 -13.56 12.25 -37.35
N GLU A 347 -13.74 13.46 -37.90
CA GLU A 347 -15.04 14.12 -38.11
C GLU A 347 -15.95 13.24 -39.00
N ASN A 348 -15.44 12.78 -40.14
CA ASN A 348 -16.18 11.93 -41.07
C ASN A 348 -16.61 10.61 -40.39
N GLN A 349 -15.68 9.96 -39.75
CA GLN A 349 -15.93 8.67 -39.07
C GLN A 349 -16.95 8.83 -37.92
N ALA A 350 -16.89 9.95 -37.18
CA ALA A 350 -17.87 10.24 -36.14
C ALA A 350 -19.30 10.46 -36.71
N VAL A 351 -19.43 11.12 -37.86
CA VAL A 351 -20.74 11.35 -38.50
C VAL A 351 -21.25 10.06 -39.15
N GLU A 352 -20.37 9.18 -39.59
CA GLU A 352 -20.73 7.92 -40.25
C GLU A 352 -21.14 6.81 -39.26
N ASP A 353 -20.79 6.91 -37.97
CA ASP A 353 -21.21 5.93 -36.95
C ASP A 353 -22.73 5.81 -36.90
N GLU A 354 -23.25 4.58 -36.95
CA GLU A 354 -24.71 4.31 -37.00
C GLU A 354 -25.46 4.91 -35.80
N LYS A 355 -24.88 4.86 -34.59
CA LYS A 355 -25.53 5.40 -33.39
C LYS A 355 -25.55 6.92 -33.41
N VAL A 356 -24.51 7.53 -33.93
CA VAL A 356 -24.41 9.00 -34.10
C VAL A 356 -25.37 9.43 -35.18
N LYS A 357 -25.42 8.76 -36.34
CA LYS A 357 -26.38 9.05 -37.45
C LYS A 357 -27.82 9.07 -36.95
N ARG A 358 -28.27 8.05 -36.23
CA ARG A 358 -29.62 8.02 -35.67
C ARG A 358 -29.95 9.19 -34.74
N ASN A 359 -28.97 9.68 -34.03
CA ASN A 359 -29.13 10.85 -33.14
C ASN A 359 -29.07 12.19 -33.87
N LEU A 360 -28.56 12.22 -35.10
CA LEU A 360 -28.48 13.39 -35.99
C LEU A 360 -29.69 13.50 -36.95
N GLU A 361 -30.48 12.45 -37.09
CA GLU A 361 -31.67 12.48 -37.96
C GLU A 361 -32.56 13.70 -37.66
N GLY A 362 -32.88 14.46 -38.73
CA GLY A 362 -33.67 15.69 -38.62
C GLY A 362 -32.96 16.90 -37.99
N LYS A 363 -31.64 16.84 -37.78
CA LYS A 363 -30.87 17.92 -37.19
C LYS A 363 -29.77 18.39 -38.15
N THR A 364 -29.49 19.70 -38.13
CA THR A 364 -28.39 20.29 -38.89
C THR A 364 -27.14 20.40 -37.99
N ILE A 365 -26.04 19.85 -38.46
CA ILE A 365 -24.75 19.97 -37.77
C ILE A 365 -24.27 21.43 -37.95
N LYS A 366 -24.16 22.17 -36.87
CA LYS A 366 -23.66 23.55 -36.89
C LYS A 366 -22.15 23.65 -36.80
N LYS A 367 -21.53 22.77 -36.00
CA LYS A 367 -20.08 22.75 -35.77
C LYS A 367 -19.68 21.38 -35.21
N ILE A 368 -18.55 20.86 -35.68
CA ILE A 368 -17.87 19.72 -35.08
C ILE A 368 -16.60 20.20 -34.37
N ILE A 369 -16.33 19.75 -33.17
CA ILE A 369 -15.13 20.10 -32.41
C ILE A 369 -14.42 18.80 -32.05
N VAL A 370 -13.25 18.58 -32.60
CA VAL A 370 -12.36 17.49 -32.23
C VAL A 370 -11.41 18.02 -31.18
N ILE A 371 -11.43 17.43 -29.99
CA ILE A 371 -10.50 17.74 -28.90
C ILE A 371 -9.36 16.76 -28.99
N PRO A 372 -8.15 17.14 -29.37
CA PRO A 372 -6.99 16.29 -29.39
C PRO A 372 -6.71 15.76 -27.95
N ARG A 373 -6.35 14.49 -27.84
CA ARG A 373 -5.88 13.93 -26.57
C ARG A 373 -4.53 14.57 -26.24
N SER A 374 -4.47 15.50 -25.28
CA SER A 374 -3.18 15.93 -24.73
C SER A 374 -2.62 14.80 -23.88
N GLU A 375 -1.36 14.42 -24.09
CA GLU A 375 -0.65 13.41 -23.28
C GLU A 375 -0.60 13.77 -21.78
N GLU A 376 -0.86 15.01 -21.43
CA GLU A 376 -0.82 15.53 -20.05
C GLU A 376 -2.09 15.26 -19.19
N ARG A 377 -3.17 14.70 -19.75
CA ARG A 377 -4.36 14.34 -18.98
C ARG A 377 -4.42 12.85 -18.66
N ARG A 378 -3.38 12.32 -18.05
CA ARG A 378 -3.36 10.99 -17.42
C ARG A 378 -3.92 11.05 -16.00
N VAL A 379 -5.17 11.45 -15.83
CA VAL A 379 -5.95 11.10 -14.62
C VAL A 379 -7.42 11.06 -15.02
N GLY A 380 -7.93 9.87 -15.20
CA GLY A 380 -9.30 9.44 -14.99
C GLY A 380 -10.45 10.34 -15.46
N LYS A 381 -10.45 10.82 -16.74
CA LYS A 381 -11.70 11.28 -17.36
C LYS A 381 -11.61 11.10 -18.87
N GLU A 382 -12.59 10.40 -19.43
CA GLU A 382 -12.81 10.23 -20.86
C GLU A 382 -12.88 11.60 -21.55
N CYS A 383 -12.19 11.73 -22.69
CA CYS A 383 -12.15 12.98 -23.45
C CYS A 383 -13.39 13.05 -24.37
N PRO A 384 -14.26 14.05 -24.27
CA PRO A 384 -15.45 14.15 -25.11
C PRO A 384 -15.17 14.87 -26.42
N LEU A 385 -15.71 14.35 -27.54
CA LEU A 385 -16.01 15.10 -28.75
C LEU A 385 -17.31 15.90 -28.53
N LEU A 386 -17.23 17.19 -28.56
CA LEU A 386 -18.40 18.08 -28.48
C LEU A 386 -18.86 18.43 -29.90
N CYS A 387 -20.07 18.03 -30.25
CA CYS A 387 -20.79 18.49 -31.44
C CYS A 387 -21.80 19.56 -31.07
#